data_bee5d5f7db832b1fd7fbd1449aae1da4
#
_entry.id   bee5d5f7db832b1fd7fbd1449aae1da4
#
_cell.length_a   1.000
_cell.length_b   1.000
_cell.length_c   1.000
_cell.angle_alpha   90.00
_cell.angle_beta   90.00
_cell.angle_gamma   90.00
#
_symmetry.space_group_name_H-M   'P 1'
#
loop_
_entity.id
_entity.type
_entity.pdbx_description
1 polymer ?
#
loop_
_entity_poly.entity_id
_entity_poly.type
_entity_poly.pdbx_seq_one_letter_code
_entity_poly.pdbx_strand_id
1 'polypeptide(L)'
;MTCSGPAARAAGHDGPVHPSGELAAQIVSVLGERGQTLATAESLTGGLLGAAITAIPGASAVYRGGVIAYATELKARLLGVPGDLLARHGPIHPGVAAAMAMGARDRLGATWGLATTGVAGPDPADGFPPGTVHIAASAGSPATRSLALAGARDRIRRDTVDQALRLLLDRLREDAS
;
A
#
# COMPACT_ATOMS: atom_id res chain seq x y z
N MET A 1 -16.72 -11.66 -48.19
CA MET A 1 -17.61 -11.34 -47.04
C MET A 1 -16.74 -10.85 -45.89
N THR A 2 -16.59 -9.54 -45.77
CA THR A 2 -15.80 -8.87 -44.74
C THR A 2 -16.75 -8.41 -43.64
N CYS A 3 -16.70 -9.07 -42.48
CA CYS A 3 -17.41 -8.64 -41.29
C CYS A 3 -16.57 -7.57 -40.52
N SER A 4 -16.89 -6.30 -40.80
CA SER A 4 -16.43 -5.20 -39.94
C SER A 4 -17.49 -4.98 -38.84
N GLY A 5 -17.21 -5.48 -37.66
CA GLY A 5 -18.00 -5.15 -36.46
C GLY A 5 -17.52 -3.84 -35.85
N PRO A 6 -18.41 -3.03 -35.26
CA PRO A 6 -18.02 -1.76 -34.65
C PRO A 6 -17.22 -2.00 -33.39
N ALA A 7 -16.07 -1.29 -33.29
CA ALA A 7 -15.28 -1.25 -32.05
C ALA A 7 -16.13 -0.62 -30.94
N ALA A 8 -16.40 -1.39 -29.90
CA ALA A 8 -17.03 -0.90 -28.70
C ALA A 8 -16.13 0.16 -28.05
N ARG A 9 -16.57 1.41 -28.00
CA ARG A 9 -15.94 2.45 -27.19
C ARG A 9 -16.06 2.05 -25.74
N ALA A 10 -14.93 1.89 -25.09
CA ALA A 10 -14.89 1.75 -23.63
C ALA A 10 -15.53 3.01 -23.02
N ALA A 11 -16.64 2.85 -22.33
CA ALA A 11 -17.27 3.90 -21.55
C ALA A 11 -16.27 4.34 -20.48
N GLY A 12 -15.86 5.61 -20.50
CA GLY A 12 -15.07 6.22 -19.47
C GLY A 12 -15.81 6.08 -18.14
N HIS A 13 -15.13 5.56 -17.11
CA HIS A 13 -15.68 5.42 -15.79
C HIS A 13 -15.60 6.78 -15.08
N ASP A 14 -16.54 7.68 -15.39
CA ASP A 14 -16.71 8.98 -14.72
C ASP A 14 -17.41 8.83 -13.37
N GLY A 15 -16.86 7.96 -12.51
CA GLY A 15 -17.21 7.94 -11.08
C GLY A 15 -16.44 9.05 -10.36
N PRO A 16 -16.94 9.53 -9.19
CA PRO A 16 -16.23 10.52 -8.40
C PRO A 16 -14.80 10.04 -8.15
N VAL A 17 -13.81 10.88 -8.51
CA VAL A 17 -12.40 10.57 -8.33
C VAL A 17 -12.15 10.39 -6.83
N HIS A 18 -11.86 9.17 -6.41
CA HIS A 18 -11.55 8.87 -5.01
C HIS A 18 -10.20 9.52 -4.69
N PRO A 19 -9.98 10.12 -3.50
CA PRO A 19 -8.71 10.76 -3.12
C PRO A 19 -7.47 9.90 -3.40
N SER A 20 -7.58 8.57 -3.23
CA SER A 20 -6.51 7.62 -3.58
C SER A 20 -6.13 7.64 -5.06
N GLY A 21 -7.04 7.91 -5.98
CA GLY A 21 -6.75 7.98 -7.41
C GLY A 21 -5.84 9.16 -7.76
N GLU A 22 -6.11 10.35 -7.21
CA GLU A 22 -5.27 11.52 -7.42
C GLU A 22 -3.88 11.35 -6.80
N LEU A 23 -3.81 10.80 -5.58
CA LEU A 23 -2.54 10.53 -4.90
C LEU A 23 -1.71 9.49 -5.66
N ALA A 24 -2.34 8.41 -6.12
CA ALA A 24 -1.66 7.37 -6.89
C ALA A 24 -1.14 7.93 -8.23
N ALA A 25 -1.91 8.79 -8.92
CA ALA A 25 -1.47 9.42 -10.16
C ALA A 25 -0.23 10.31 -9.95
N GLN A 26 -0.22 11.12 -8.89
CA GLN A 26 0.97 11.93 -8.54
C GLN A 26 2.18 11.05 -8.24
N ILE A 27 2.01 9.95 -7.49
CA ILE A 27 3.10 9.02 -7.16
C ILE A 27 3.65 8.36 -8.43
N VAL A 28 2.77 7.87 -9.31
CA VAL A 28 3.18 7.25 -10.59
C VAL A 28 3.97 8.23 -11.46
N SER A 29 3.52 9.49 -11.55
CA SER A 29 4.25 10.55 -12.28
C SER A 29 5.63 10.80 -11.70
N VAL A 30 5.71 11.08 -10.39
CA VAL A 30 6.97 11.41 -9.71
C VAL A 30 7.98 10.25 -9.78
N LEU A 31 7.53 9.02 -9.57
CA LEU A 31 8.39 7.84 -9.67
C LEU A 31 8.87 7.63 -11.11
N GLY A 32 8.00 7.83 -12.11
CA GLY A 32 8.35 7.72 -13.52
C GLY A 32 9.40 8.76 -13.94
N GLU A 33 9.24 10.01 -13.54
CA GLU A 33 10.18 11.10 -13.79
C GLU A 33 11.58 10.85 -13.19
N ARG A 34 11.61 10.13 -12.04
CA ARG A 34 12.86 9.82 -11.34
C ARG A 34 13.47 8.45 -11.71
N GLY A 35 12.82 7.67 -12.56
CA GLY A 35 13.22 6.29 -12.84
C GLY A 35 13.21 5.38 -11.61
N GLN A 36 12.36 5.72 -10.61
CA GLN A 36 12.19 4.97 -9.37
C GLN A 36 11.01 4.01 -9.44
N THR A 37 11.04 2.98 -8.59
CA THR A 37 10.03 1.93 -8.57
C THR A 37 9.44 1.72 -7.19
N LEU A 38 8.23 1.15 -7.13
CA LEU A 38 7.46 0.92 -5.92
C LEU A 38 7.06 -0.55 -5.79
N ALA A 39 7.14 -1.07 -4.56
CA ALA A 39 6.53 -2.33 -4.15
C ALA A 39 5.62 -2.13 -2.93
N THR A 40 4.57 -2.94 -2.79
CA THR A 40 3.64 -2.85 -1.65
C THR A 40 3.64 -4.11 -0.80
N ALA A 41 3.36 -3.94 0.51
CA ALA A 41 3.09 -5.01 1.44
C ALA A 41 1.79 -4.71 2.19
N GLU A 42 0.80 -5.57 2.03
CA GLU A 42 -0.55 -5.31 2.52
C GLU A 42 -1.00 -6.36 3.53
N SER A 43 -1.65 -5.91 4.60
CA SER A 43 -2.39 -6.77 5.52
C SER A 43 -3.88 -6.40 5.46
N LEU A 44 -4.37 -5.50 6.31
CA LEU A 44 -5.80 -5.15 6.38
C LEU A 44 -6.39 -4.59 5.08
N THR A 45 -5.60 -3.98 4.22
CA THR A 45 -6.06 -3.43 2.94
C THR A 45 -6.34 -4.50 1.89
N GLY A 46 -5.67 -5.66 1.96
CA GLY A 46 -6.00 -6.86 1.20
C GLY A 46 -6.00 -6.67 -0.31
N GLY A 47 -5.03 -5.92 -0.85
CA GLY A 47 -4.87 -5.64 -2.27
C GLY A 47 -5.39 -4.28 -2.73
N LEU A 48 -6.12 -3.53 -1.89
CA LEU A 48 -6.66 -2.21 -2.26
C LEU A 48 -5.57 -1.20 -2.59
N LEU A 49 -4.42 -1.26 -1.91
CA LEU A 49 -3.30 -0.35 -2.15
C LEU A 49 -2.68 -0.61 -3.53
N GLY A 50 -2.39 -1.87 -3.85
CA GLY A 50 -1.92 -2.27 -5.17
C GLY A 50 -2.95 -1.95 -6.27
N ALA A 51 -4.24 -2.19 -6.01
CA ALA A 51 -5.32 -1.87 -6.94
C ALA A 51 -5.40 -0.35 -7.23
N ALA A 52 -5.26 0.51 -6.21
CA ALA A 52 -5.25 1.96 -6.39
C ALA A 52 -4.10 2.43 -7.28
N ILE A 53 -2.92 1.84 -7.14
CA ILE A 53 -1.74 2.17 -7.97
C ILE A 53 -1.93 1.66 -9.40
N THR A 54 -2.37 0.41 -9.56
CA THR A 54 -2.52 -0.22 -10.88
C THR A 54 -3.71 0.31 -11.68
N ALA A 55 -4.64 1.03 -11.04
CA ALA A 55 -5.70 1.77 -11.73
C ALA A 55 -5.17 2.96 -12.56
N ILE A 56 -3.93 3.41 -12.32
CA ILE A 56 -3.35 4.57 -12.99
C ILE A 56 -2.65 4.13 -14.29
N PRO A 57 -2.98 4.73 -15.44
CA PRO A 57 -2.26 4.51 -16.69
C PRO A 57 -0.75 4.79 -16.51
N GLY A 58 0.10 3.90 -17.01
CA GLY A 58 1.55 4.02 -16.85
C GLY A 58 2.11 3.40 -15.56
N ALA A 59 1.27 2.90 -14.65
CA ALA A 59 1.72 2.25 -13.42
C ALA A 59 2.72 1.11 -13.65
N SER A 60 2.64 0.39 -14.78
CA SER A 60 3.55 -0.72 -15.12
C SER A 60 5.02 -0.30 -15.26
N ALA A 61 5.30 0.97 -15.50
CA ALA A 61 6.68 1.48 -15.56
C ALA A 61 7.31 1.62 -14.17
N VAL A 62 6.52 1.79 -13.12
CA VAL A 62 6.99 2.10 -11.77
C VAL A 62 6.60 1.06 -10.71
N TYR A 63 5.48 0.35 -10.87
CA TYR A 63 5.00 -0.60 -9.89
C TYR A 63 5.54 -2.01 -10.15
N ARG A 64 6.36 -2.51 -9.23
CA ARG A 64 6.97 -3.85 -9.33
C ARG A 64 6.03 -4.97 -8.92
N GLY A 65 5.06 -4.66 -8.08
CA GLY A 65 4.10 -5.63 -7.54
C GLY A 65 3.86 -5.45 -6.05
N GLY A 66 3.08 -6.36 -5.47
CA GLY A 66 2.76 -6.32 -4.05
C GLY A 66 2.58 -7.70 -3.43
N VAL A 67 2.79 -7.77 -2.13
CA VAL A 67 2.58 -8.97 -1.31
C VAL A 67 1.42 -8.73 -0.35
N ILE A 68 0.38 -9.55 -0.42
CA ILE A 68 -0.69 -9.58 0.57
C ILE A 68 -0.31 -10.62 1.64
N ALA A 69 0.25 -10.14 2.75
CA ALA A 69 0.66 -10.96 3.91
C ALA A 69 -0.41 -10.87 5.01
N TYR A 70 -1.58 -11.46 4.76
CA TYR A 70 -2.74 -11.34 5.64
C TYR A 70 -2.55 -12.14 6.94
N ALA A 71 -2.13 -13.39 6.85
CA ALA A 71 -1.76 -14.20 8.00
C ALA A 71 -0.41 -13.74 8.59
N THR A 72 -0.27 -13.82 9.91
CA THR A 72 0.90 -13.30 10.63
C THR A 72 2.20 -13.97 10.19
N GLU A 73 2.20 -15.28 10.00
CA GLU A 73 3.36 -16.05 9.57
C GLU A 73 3.84 -15.70 8.16
N LEU A 74 2.95 -15.20 7.29
CA LEU A 74 3.31 -14.76 5.95
C LEU A 74 4.14 -13.47 5.96
N LYS A 75 4.00 -12.62 6.99
CA LYS A 75 4.83 -11.44 7.17
C LYS A 75 6.32 -11.83 7.33
N ALA A 76 6.59 -12.88 8.10
CA ALA A 76 7.95 -13.42 8.22
C ALA A 76 8.39 -14.13 6.94
N ARG A 77 7.59 -15.07 6.41
CA ARG A 77 7.98 -15.91 5.28
C ARG A 77 8.18 -15.13 3.98
N LEU A 78 7.25 -14.24 3.66
CA LEU A 78 7.25 -13.54 2.38
C LEU A 78 7.99 -12.20 2.43
N LEU A 79 7.99 -11.53 3.57
CA LEU A 79 8.55 -10.17 3.70
C LEU A 79 9.79 -10.10 4.60
N GLY A 80 10.15 -11.20 5.27
CA GLY A 80 11.31 -11.24 6.15
C GLY A 80 11.15 -10.42 7.43
N VAL A 81 9.91 -10.18 7.86
CA VAL A 81 9.67 -9.55 9.17
C VAL A 81 10.28 -10.42 10.26
N PRO A 82 11.11 -9.86 11.18
CA PRO A 82 11.77 -10.63 12.22
C PRO A 82 10.77 -11.38 13.11
N GLY A 83 10.99 -12.68 13.30
CA GLY A 83 10.08 -13.51 14.07
C GLY A 83 9.98 -13.10 15.55
N ASP A 84 11.09 -12.62 16.14
CA ASP A 84 11.12 -12.09 17.50
C ASP A 84 10.33 -10.78 17.66
N LEU A 85 10.27 -9.94 16.60
CA LEU A 85 9.42 -8.75 16.56
C LEU A 85 7.94 -9.15 16.60
N LEU A 86 7.54 -10.13 15.77
CA LEU A 86 6.16 -10.65 15.75
C LEU A 86 5.79 -11.34 17.06
N ALA A 87 6.70 -12.09 17.66
CA ALA A 87 6.45 -12.77 18.93
C ALA A 87 6.26 -11.80 20.11
N ARG A 88 7.01 -10.69 20.14
CA ARG A 88 6.93 -9.69 21.20
C ARG A 88 5.77 -8.72 21.07
N HIS A 89 5.41 -8.31 19.86
CA HIS A 89 4.51 -7.20 19.63
C HIS A 89 3.26 -7.58 18.81
N GLY A 90 3.19 -8.79 18.31
CA GLY A 90 2.14 -9.19 17.37
C GLY A 90 2.26 -8.53 15.99
N PRO A 91 1.29 -8.76 15.10
CA PRO A 91 1.32 -8.25 13.72
C PRO A 91 0.95 -6.76 13.61
N ILE A 92 0.35 -6.17 14.66
CA ILE A 92 -0.17 -4.80 14.66
C ILE A 92 0.79 -3.90 15.45
N HIS A 93 1.87 -3.50 14.79
CA HIS A 93 2.92 -2.70 15.42
C HIS A 93 3.65 -1.84 14.36
N PRO A 94 4.07 -0.59 14.69
CA PRO A 94 4.76 0.26 13.72
C PRO A 94 6.07 -0.36 13.21
N GLY A 95 6.83 -1.06 14.05
CA GLY A 95 8.03 -1.79 13.63
C GLY A 95 7.74 -2.92 12.65
N VAL A 96 6.57 -3.56 12.74
CA VAL A 96 6.13 -4.57 11.77
C VAL A 96 5.80 -3.92 10.43
N ALA A 97 5.09 -2.78 10.43
CA ALA A 97 4.84 -2.01 9.21
C ALA A 97 6.16 -1.60 8.52
N ALA A 98 7.13 -1.11 9.31
CA ALA A 98 8.47 -0.76 8.82
C ALA A 98 9.17 -1.96 8.17
N ALA A 99 9.22 -3.10 8.87
CA ALA A 99 9.84 -4.33 8.35
C ALA A 99 9.13 -4.86 7.11
N MET A 100 7.79 -4.76 7.04
CA MET A 100 7.01 -5.12 5.84
C MET A 100 7.36 -4.23 4.64
N ALA A 101 7.48 -2.91 4.83
CA ALA A 101 7.86 -1.98 3.76
C ALA A 101 9.27 -2.28 3.23
N MET A 102 10.24 -2.46 4.12
CA MET A 102 11.60 -2.85 3.76
C MET A 102 11.63 -4.20 3.03
N GLY A 103 10.90 -5.18 3.55
CA GLY A 103 10.83 -6.51 2.96
C GLY A 103 10.21 -6.51 1.55
N ALA A 104 9.16 -5.72 1.31
CA ALA A 104 8.58 -5.58 -0.02
C ALA A 104 9.56 -4.95 -1.01
N ARG A 105 10.21 -3.84 -0.60
CA ARG A 105 11.26 -3.18 -1.39
C ARG A 105 12.36 -4.16 -1.82
N ASP A 106 12.93 -4.85 -0.86
CA ASP A 106 14.11 -5.69 -1.08
C ASP A 106 13.79 -6.94 -1.89
N ARG A 107 12.66 -7.60 -1.58
CA ARG A 107 12.28 -8.85 -2.26
C ARG A 107 11.75 -8.65 -3.66
N LEU A 108 11.15 -7.52 -3.97
CA LEU A 108 10.64 -7.20 -5.30
C LEU A 108 11.61 -6.29 -6.10
N GLY A 109 12.77 -5.96 -5.54
CA GLY A 109 13.79 -5.15 -6.21
C GLY A 109 13.28 -3.76 -6.57
N ALA A 110 12.52 -3.13 -5.67
CA ALA A 110 11.99 -1.79 -5.85
C ALA A 110 12.86 -0.72 -5.17
N THR A 111 12.73 0.53 -5.60
CA THR A 111 13.36 1.68 -4.92
C THR A 111 12.63 2.00 -3.61
N TRP A 112 11.30 1.93 -3.64
CA TRP A 112 10.43 2.22 -2.51
C TRP A 112 9.60 1.00 -2.11
N GLY A 113 9.42 0.82 -0.81
CA GLY A 113 8.44 -0.09 -0.23
C GLY A 113 7.37 0.68 0.53
N LEU A 114 6.11 0.29 0.39
CA LEU A 114 4.97 0.89 1.09
C LEU A 114 4.16 -0.21 1.77
N ALA A 115 3.89 -0.08 3.06
CA ALA A 115 3.24 -1.14 3.83
C ALA A 115 2.08 -0.67 4.69
N THR A 116 1.14 -1.58 4.93
CA THR A 116 -0.03 -1.39 5.81
C THR A 116 -0.23 -2.60 6.71
N THR A 117 -0.42 -2.38 8.01
CA THR A 117 -0.89 -3.40 8.96
C THR A 117 -1.87 -2.77 9.95
N GLY A 118 -2.78 -3.55 10.54
CA GLY A 118 -3.77 -3.02 11.49
C GLY A 118 -5.08 -3.80 11.53
N VAL A 119 -6.04 -3.27 12.29
CA VAL A 119 -7.38 -3.83 12.51
C VAL A 119 -8.43 -3.05 11.74
N ALA A 120 -9.06 -3.70 10.76
CA ALA A 120 -10.17 -3.10 10.01
C ALA A 120 -11.53 -3.27 10.71
N GLY A 121 -11.66 -4.20 11.67
CA GLY A 121 -12.90 -4.49 12.36
C GLY A 121 -13.82 -5.46 11.57
N PRO A 122 -15.09 -5.68 12.02
CA PRO A 122 -15.75 -4.93 13.11
C PRO A 122 -15.23 -5.26 14.52
N ASP A 123 -14.68 -6.46 14.72
CA ASP A 123 -14.20 -6.91 16.04
C ASP A 123 -12.74 -6.48 16.28
N PRO A 124 -12.34 -6.30 17.55
CA PRO A 124 -10.94 -6.16 17.92
C PRO A 124 -10.11 -7.38 17.50
N ALA A 125 -8.83 -7.17 17.24
CA ALA A 125 -7.89 -8.24 16.94
C ALA A 125 -6.54 -7.98 17.63
N ASP A 126 -5.88 -9.01 18.11
CA ASP A 126 -4.58 -8.96 18.80
C ASP A 126 -4.52 -7.92 19.96
N GLY A 127 -5.66 -7.68 20.64
CA GLY A 127 -5.78 -6.71 21.72
C GLY A 127 -5.97 -5.25 21.28
N PHE A 128 -6.10 -4.98 19.99
CA PHE A 128 -6.29 -3.65 19.44
C PHE A 128 -7.72 -3.43 18.91
N PRO A 129 -8.30 -2.24 19.13
CA PRO A 129 -9.62 -1.90 18.59
C PRO A 129 -9.58 -1.70 17.07
N PRO A 130 -10.74 -1.82 16.36
CA PRO A 130 -10.87 -1.43 14.97
C PRO A 130 -10.38 -0.01 14.71
N GLY A 131 -9.70 0.20 13.60
CA GLY A 131 -9.09 1.48 13.24
C GLY A 131 -7.67 1.68 13.72
N THR A 132 -7.12 0.81 14.58
CA THR A 132 -5.69 0.80 14.88
C THR A 132 -4.92 0.36 13.64
N VAL A 133 -4.18 1.29 13.05
CA VAL A 133 -3.46 1.07 11.79
C VAL A 133 -2.05 1.62 11.87
N HIS A 134 -1.10 0.90 11.31
CA HIS A 134 0.27 1.35 11.10
C HIS A 134 0.63 1.26 9.61
N ILE A 135 1.19 2.33 9.09
CA ILE A 135 1.66 2.43 7.72
C ILE A 135 3.14 2.78 7.70
N ALA A 136 3.86 2.35 6.68
CA ALA A 136 5.28 2.65 6.53
C ALA A 136 5.68 2.81 5.06
N ALA A 137 6.59 3.76 4.80
CA ALA A 137 7.26 3.93 3.52
C ALA A 137 8.78 3.88 3.71
N SER A 138 9.51 3.22 2.81
CA SER A 138 10.95 3.04 2.93
C SER A 138 11.65 3.04 1.57
N ALA A 139 12.68 3.89 1.43
CA ALA A 139 13.70 3.79 0.40
C ALA A 139 15.08 3.45 0.99
N GLY A 140 15.16 3.33 2.30
CA GLY A 140 16.32 3.06 3.14
C GLY A 140 15.87 3.02 4.58
N SER A 141 15.94 4.15 5.28
CA SER A 141 15.33 4.29 6.60
C SER A 141 13.81 4.39 6.49
N PRO A 142 13.04 3.55 7.19
CA PRO A 142 11.59 3.57 7.11
C PRO A 142 11.01 4.77 7.87
N ALA A 143 10.05 5.46 7.26
CA ALA A 143 9.15 6.37 7.93
C ALA A 143 7.86 5.63 8.27
N THR A 144 7.38 5.75 9.51
CA THR A 144 6.15 5.11 9.98
C THR A 144 5.14 6.14 10.46
N ARG A 145 3.85 5.81 10.32
CA ARG A 145 2.76 6.60 10.91
C ARG A 145 1.77 5.64 11.56
N SER A 146 1.40 5.92 12.81
CA SER A 146 0.33 5.22 13.54
C SER A 146 -0.94 6.04 13.47
N LEU A 147 -2.06 5.39 13.19
CA LEU A 147 -3.35 6.01 12.94
C LEU A 147 -4.43 5.37 13.83
N ALA A 148 -5.40 6.18 14.24
CA ALA A 148 -6.66 5.74 14.83
C ALA A 148 -7.79 6.18 13.90
N LEU A 149 -8.20 5.29 13.00
CA LEU A 149 -9.22 5.56 12.00
C LEU A 149 -10.60 5.17 12.52
N ALA A 150 -11.61 5.97 12.18
CA ALA A 150 -13.00 5.72 12.58
C ALA A 150 -13.84 5.22 11.40
N GLY A 151 -14.90 4.45 11.71
CA GLY A 151 -15.88 4.02 10.72
C GLY A 151 -15.98 2.51 10.56
N ALA A 152 -16.79 2.08 9.59
CA ALA A 152 -16.96 0.68 9.26
C ALA A 152 -15.69 0.13 8.56
N ARG A 153 -15.56 -1.21 8.57
CA ARG A 153 -14.43 -1.96 7.98
C ARG A 153 -13.97 -1.44 6.61
N ASP A 154 -14.90 -1.24 5.71
CA ASP A 154 -14.61 -0.74 4.36
C ASP A 154 -14.02 0.68 4.36
N ARG A 155 -14.54 1.54 5.23
CA ARG A 155 -14.05 2.91 5.39
C ARG A 155 -12.62 2.90 5.93
N ILE A 156 -12.35 2.15 7.00
CA ILE A 156 -11.01 2.01 7.59
C ILE A 156 -10.01 1.54 6.55
N ARG A 157 -10.36 0.55 5.73
CA ARG A 157 -9.48 0.03 4.67
C ARG A 157 -9.17 1.08 3.60
N ARG A 158 -10.17 1.82 3.13
CA ARG A 158 -9.97 2.90 2.14
C ARG A 158 -9.15 4.04 2.71
N ASP A 159 -9.50 4.52 3.90
CA ASP A 159 -8.76 5.59 4.56
C ASP A 159 -7.30 5.18 4.83
N THR A 160 -7.04 3.89 5.11
CA THR A 160 -5.68 3.37 5.23
C THR A 160 -4.90 3.51 3.92
N VAL A 161 -5.51 3.20 2.77
CA VAL A 161 -4.89 3.39 1.46
C VAL A 161 -4.55 4.85 1.22
N ASP A 162 -5.49 5.75 1.45
CA ASP A 162 -5.28 7.19 1.29
C ASP A 162 -4.12 7.71 2.16
N GLN A 163 -4.07 7.28 3.42
CA GLN A 163 -3.00 7.68 4.33
C GLN A 163 -1.64 7.09 3.95
N ALA A 164 -1.61 5.85 3.46
CA ALA A 164 -0.37 5.22 2.98
C ALA A 164 0.19 5.95 1.75
N LEU A 165 -0.67 6.27 0.78
CA LEU A 165 -0.27 7.03 -0.41
C LEU A 165 0.21 8.45 -0.05
N ARG A 166 -0.47 9.14 0.89
CA ARG A 166 -0.01 10.44 1.40
C ARG A 166 1.37 10.34 2.04
N LEU A 167 1.61 9.35 2.91
CA LEU A 167 2.91 9.14 3.52
C LEU A 167 4.00 8.96 2.47
N LEU A 168 3.76 8.14 1.44
CA LEU A 168 4.74 7.95 0.37
C LEU A 168 5.01 9.26 -0.41
N LEU A 169 3.96 10.00 -0.73
CA LEU A 169 4.11 11.26 -1.47
C LEU A 169 4.89 12.31 -0.67
N ASP A 170 4.65 12.40 0.66
CA ASP A 170 5.39 13.27 1.56
C ASP A 170 6.89 12.89 1.55
N ARG A 171 7.20 11.59 1.67
CA ARG A 171 8.58 11.08 1.62
C ARG A 171 9.26 11.33 0.26
N LEU A 172 8.53 11.17 -0.83
CA LEU A 172 9.06 11.48 -2.17
C LEU A 172 9.41 12.96 -2.33
N ARG A 173 8.68 13.87 -1.70
CA ARG A 173 8.98 15.31 -1.72
C ARG A 173 10.20 15.66 -0.89
N GLU A 174 10.34 15.03 0.29
CA GLU A 174 11.51 15.22 1.16
C GLU A 174 12.81 14.71 0.52
N ASP A 175 12.75 13.58 -0.20
CA ASP A 175 13.90 12.97 -0.89
C ASP A 175 14.41 13.82 -2.08
N ALA A 176 13.64 14.83 -2.49
CA ALA A 176 13.98 15.75 -3.57
C ALA A 176 14.71 17.02 -3.10
N SER A 177 14.82 17.22 -1.77
CA SER A 177 15.39 18.42 -1.13
C SER A 177 16.80 18.19 -0.67
#